data_36b893197b4152ae83da87a6a1a415aa
#
_entry.id   36b893197b4152ae83da87a6a1a415aa
#
_cell.length_a   1.000
_cell.length_b   1.000
_cell.length_c   1.000
_cell.angle_alpha   90.00
_cell.angle_beta   90.00
_cell.angle_gamma   90.00
#
_symmetry.space_group_name_H-M   'P 1'
#
loop_
_entity.id
_entity.type
_entity.pdbx_description
1 polymer ?
#
loop_
_entity_poly.entity_id
_entity_poly.type
_entity_poly.pdbx_seq_one_letter_code
_entity_poly.pdbx_strand_id
1 'polypeptide(L)'
;MKNGKILIIDDNEDVLFALNLLLEPYVEQIKVTTQPERIEHFMSTFVPDVILLDMNFRRDAISGQEGFFWLEKIKAADPDAVVLFITAYADTEKAVRAIKAGATDFIPKPWEKEKLLATLSAALKLRESRTEINTLKQRVEALGSPDDTGFEIIGESDVMQELFATIAKLKDTDANILILGENGTGKDLIARALYHHSPRCNQVFISIDLGSIPEQLFESGLFGYEKGAFTDARRDKPGRMEVASGGTLFLDEIGNLSLPMQAKLLTAIEKRQILRLGATRSVPIDVRLISATNMDIHAMVQEGTFRQDLLYRINTIELHIPPLRERGNDILLLADYFLDCYARKYKKKIGGLTRDAKTKLQSYAWPGNVRELQHAIERAVILSDGPMLRPENFMLHPAPAQKKGEPEELNLGVLEKEAIERALRRADGNITRAAELLGITRFALYRKLDKLGL
;
A
#
# COMPACT_ATOMS: atom_id res chain seq x y z
N MET A 1 9.23 -26.08 30.08
CA MET A 1 8.51 -26.49 28.87
C MET A 1 9.55 -26.86 27.82
N LYS A 2 9.38 -28.00 27.14
CA LYS A 2 10.20 -28.34 25.97
C LYS A 2 9.82 -27.38 24.84
N ASN A 3 10.79 -26.71 24.25
CA ASN A 3 10.50 -25.67 23.22
C ASN A 3 11.39 -25.90 22.01
N GLY A 4 10.82 -25.80 20.81
CA GLY A 4 11.50 -25.76 19.55
C GLY A 4 11.83 -27.10 18.89
N LYS A 5 12.01 -27.08 17.58
CA LYS A 5 12.34 -28.20 16.70
C LYS A 5 13.79 -28.07 16.24
N ILE A 6 14.55 -29.15 16.43
CA ILE A 6 15.99 -29.13 16.07
C ILE A 6 16.27 -30.17 15.00
N LEU A 7 17.03 -29.78 13.99
CA LEU A 7 17.60 -30.67 13.01
C LEU A 7 19.12 -30.80 13.27
N ILE A 8 19.62 -32.02 13.41
CA ILE A 8 21.04 -32.32 13.64
C ILE A 8 21.58 -33.08 12.43
N ILE A 9 22.68 -32.60 11.89
CA ILE A 9 23.31 -33.11 10.68
C ILE A 9 24.79 -33.33 10.97
N ASP A 10 25.19 -34.60 11.00
CA ASP A 10 26.56 -35.03 11.29
C ASP A 10 26.77 -36.40 10.64
N ASP A 11 27.89 -36.66 9.99
CA ASP A 11 28.16 -37.95 9.34
C ASP A 11 28.51 -39.07 10.32
N ASN A 12 28.75 -38.73 11.58
CA ASN A 12 29.03 -39.68 12.65
C ASN A 12 27.76 -40.00 13.44
N GLU A 13 27.31 -41.25 13.37
CA GLU A 13 26.12 -41.73 14.07
C GLU A 13 26.23 -41.65 15.59
N ASP A 14 27.44 -41.85 16.16
CA ASP A 14 27.65 -41.75 17.63
C ASP A 14 27.45 -40.31 18.12
N VAL A 15 27.87 -39.32 17.32
CA VAL A 15 27.64 -37.90 17.60
C VAL A 15 26.15 -37.56 17.53
N LEU A 16 25.45 -38.04 16.52
CA LEU A 16 24.00 -37.88 16.39
C LEU A 16 23.25 -38.52 17.58
N PHE A 17 23.62 -39.72 17.97
CA PHE A 17 23.02 -40.41 19.10
C PHE A 17 23.27 -39.68 20.42
N ALA A 18 24.52 -39.24 20.67
CA ALA A 18 24.88 -38.53 21.88
C ALA A 18 24.15 -37.17 21.99
N LEU A 19 24.05 -36.40 20.91
CA LEU A 19 23.33 -35.12 20.87
C LEU A 19 21.82 -35.34 21.02
N ASN A 20 21.24 -36.34 20.35
CA ASN A 20 19.83 -36.64 20.48
C ASN A 20 19.46 -36.99 21.93
N LEU A 21 20.21 -37.88 22.57
CA LEU A 21 19.98 -38.29 23.97
C LEU A 21 20.14 -37.11 24.95
N LEU A 22 21.11 -36.24 24.70
CA LEU A 22 21.41 -35.09 25.56
C LEU A 22 20.33 -33.98 25.43
N LEU A 23 19.80 -33.75 24.21
CA LEU A 23 18.89 -32.66 23.93
C LEU A 23 17.40 -33.03 24.06
N GLU A 24 17.03 -34.30 23.92
CA GLU A 24 15.64 -34.78 24.01
C GLU A 24 14.86 -34.30 25.26
N PRO A 25 15.47 -34.15 26.46
CA PRO A 25 14.76 -33.62 27.62
C PRO A 25 14.38 -32.17 27.53
N TYR A 26 15.07 -31.37 26.68
CA TYR A 26 15.02 -29.88 26.64
C TYR A 26 14.24 -29.32 25.46
N VAL A 27 14.03 -30.11 24.39
CA VAL A 27 13.41 -29.65 23.15
C VAL A 27 12.13 -30.41 22.81
N GLU A 28 11.28 -29.85 21.96
CA GLU A 28 10.01 -30.45 21.58
C GLU A 28 10.19 -31.63 20.62
N GLN A 29 10.97 -31.46 19.57
CA GLN A 29 11.24 -32.48 18.57
C GLN A 29 12.67 -32.39 18.06
N ILE A 30 13.28 -33.54 17.81
CA ILE A 30 14.59 -33.66 17.19
C ILE A 30 14.48 -34.55 15.96
N LYS A 31 15.10 -34.12 14.88
CA LYS A 31 15.40 -34.96 13.70
C LYS A 31 16.92 -35.02 13.51
N VAL A 32 17.41 -36.18 13.18
CA VAL A 32 18.83 -36.44 12.94
C VAL A 32 19.02 -37.01 11.53
N THR A 33 20.12 -36.69 10.90
CA THR A 33 20.47 -37.27 9.59
C THR A 33 21.98 -37.29 9.39
N THR A 34 22.50 -38.37 8.79
CA THR A 34 23.87 -38.47 8.34
C THR A 34 24.06 -37.96 6.90
N GLN A 35 22.95 -37.61 6.23
CA GLN A 35 22.92 -37.21 4.81
C GLN A 35 22.56 -35.72 4.67
N PRO A 36 23.53 -34.84 4.39
CA PRO A 36 23.28 -33.43 4.27
C PRO A 36 22.38 -33.08 3.06
N GLU A 37 22.31 -33.96 2.05
CA GLU A 37 21.42 -33.79 0.89
C GLU A 37 19.93 -33.76 1.27
N ARG A 38 19.57 -34.27 2.46
CA ARG A 38 18.20 -34.27 2.96
C ARG A 38 17.79 -32.98 3.67
N ILE A 39 18.69 -32.01 3.79
CA ILE A 39 18.42 -30.73 4.47
C ILE A 39 17.20 -30.03 3.86
N GLU A 40 17.16 -29.87 2.54
CA GLU A 40 16.06 -29.20 1.82
C GLU A 40 14.70 -29.88 2.10
N HIS A 41 14.68 -31.19 2.14
CA HIS A 41 13.49 -31.95 2.49
C HIS A 41 13.05 -31.69 3.94
N PHE A 42 13.96 -31.64 4.90
CA PHE A 42 13.62 -31.37 6.30
C PHE A 42 13.24 -29.91 6.50
N MET A 43 13.83 -28.98 5.79
CA MET A 43 13.42 -27.56 5.83
C MET A 43 11.97 -27.37 5.36
N SER A 44 11.51 -28.12 4.35
CA SER A 44 10.14 -28.03 3.84
C SER A 44 9.11 -28.82 4.67
N THR A 45 9.50 -29.99 5.21
CA THR A 45 8.53 -30.92 5.87
C THR A 45 8.54 -30.82 7.40
N PHE A 46 9.68 -30.58 8.01
CA PHE A 46 9.87 -30.52 9.46
C PHE A 46 9.93 -29.08 9.98
N VAL A 47 10.42 -28.14 9.17
CA VAL A 47 10.58 -26.70 9.48
C VAL A 47 11.33 -26.51 10.81
N PRO A 48 12.64 -26.80 10.90
CA PRO A 48 13.41 -26.70 12.12
C PRO A 48 13.58 -25.26 12.60
N ASP A 49 13.53 -25.04 13.92
CA ASP A 49 13.83 -23.74 14.52
C ASP A 49 15.34 -23.48 14.61
N VAL A 50 16.13 -24.54 14.88
CA VAL A 50 17.58 -24.50 14.95
C VAL A 50 18.15 -25.70 14.20
N ILE A 51 19.20 -25.45 13.42
CA ILE A 51 19.95 -26.47 12.70
C ILE A 51 21.34 -26.58 13.30
N LEU A 52 21.69 -27.77 13.81
CA LEU A 52 23.03 -28.14 14.21
C LEU A 52 23.69 -28.82 13.02
N LEU A 53 24.74 -28.21 12.46
CA LEU A 53 25.38 -28.66 11.22
C LEU A 53 26.85 -28.97 11.48
N ASP A 54 27.28 -30.18 11.19
CA ASP A 54 28.70 -30.47 11.20
C ASP A 54 29.45 -29.65 10.14
N MET A 55 30.63 -29.20 10.47
CA MET A 55 31.44 -28.41 9.56
C MET A 55 32.16 -29.30 8.53
N ASN A 56 32.51 -30.53 8.89
CA ASN A 56 33.31 -31.44 8.07
C ASN A 56 32.59 -32.75 7.86
N PHE A 57 32.26 -33.09 6.63
CA PHE A 57 31.68 -34.36 6.24
C PHE A 57 32.79 -35.27 5.59
N ARG A 58 32.47 -36.55 5.39
CA ARG A 58 33.43 -37.59 4.92
C ARG A 58 34.21 -37.24 3.66
N ARG A 59 33.67 -36.37 2.80
CA ARG A 59 34.33 -35.94 1.56
C ARG A 59 35.37 -34.85 1.77
N ASP A 60 35.28 -34.11 2.89
CA ASP A 60 36.16 -32.99 3.21
C ASP A 60 36.45 -32.89 4.71
N ALA A 61 37.26 -33.82 5.21
CA ALA A 61 37.57 -33.93 6.62
C ALA A 61 38.43 -32.77 7.21
N ILE A 62 38.95 -31.84 6.37
CA ILE A 62 39.92 -30.84 6.81
C ILE A 62 39.53 -29.40 6.44
N SER A 63 38.96 -29.14 5.25
CA SER A 63 38.80 -27.77 4.75
C SER A 63 37.53 -27.06 5.25
N GLY A 64 36.49 -27.79 5.60
CA GLY A 64 35.19 -27.27 6.03
C GLY A 64 34.34 -26.67 4.90
N GLN A 65 34.76 -26.80 3.64
CA GLN A 65 34.08 -26.21 2.48
C GLN A 65 32.67 -26.79 2.32
N GLU A 66 32.46 -28.04 2.68
CA GLU A 66 31.18 -28.73 2.53
C GLU A 66 30.14 -28.15 3.54
N GLY A 67 30.52 -27.88 4.79
CA GLY A 67 29.67 -27.21 5.76
C GLY A 67 29.27 -25.80 5.31
N PHE A 68 30.17 -25.03 4.72
CA PHE A 68 29.86 -23.70 4.16
C PHE A 68 28.89 -23.77 2.98
N PHE A 69 29.06 -24.76 2.09
CA PHE A 69 28.16 -24.98 0.97
C PHE A 69 26.72 -25.25 1.44
N TRP A 70 26.57 -26.09 2.47
CA TRP A 70 25.22 -26.36 3.03
C TRP A 70 24.66 -25.18 3.80
N LEU A 71 25.47 -24.40 4.49
CA LEU A 71 25.04 -23.16 5.11
C LEU A 71 24.48 -22.17 4.08
N GLU A 72 25.15 -22.00 2.95
CA GLU A 72 24.69 -21.12 1.87
C GLU A 72 23.34 -21.58 1.31
N LYS A 73 23.15 -22.88 1.08
CA LYS A 73 21.88 -23.46 0.64
C LYS A 73 20.75 -23.25 1.66
N ILE A 74 21.03 -23.47 2.95
CA ILE A 74 20.07 -23.23 4.02
C ILE A 74 19.65 -21.77 4.04
N LYS A 75 20.61 -20.85 3.94
CA LYS A 75 20.34 -19.41 3.96
C LYS A 75 19.64 -18.91 2.70
N ALA A 76 19.86 -19.55 1.56
CA ALA A 76 19.11 -19.26 0.33
C ALA A 76 17.63 -19.71 0.44
N ALA A 77 17.36 -20.82 1.14
CA ALA A 77 16.00 -21.33 1.34
C ALA A 77 15.26 -20.60 2.48
N ASP A 78 15.95 -20.25 3.57
CA ASP A 78 15.42 -19.46 4.69
C ASP A 78 16.51 -18.49 5.20
N PRO A 79 16.48 -17.21 4.81
CA PRO A 79 17.45 -16.20 5.28
C PRO A 79 17.49 -16.04 6.81
N ASP A 80 16.36 -16.32 7.50
CA ASP A 80 16.23 -16.22 8.95
C ASP A 80 16.56 -17.52 9.69
N ALA A 81 16.95 -18.59 8.98
CA ALA A 81 17.35 -19.86 9.60
C ALA A 81 18.47 -19.64 10.62
N VAL A 82 18.35 -20.28 11.78
CA VAL A 82 19.36 -20.26 12.84
C VAL A 82 20.21 -21.52 12.73
N VAL A 83 21.46 -21.35 12.31
CA VAL A 83 22.41 -22.44 12.08
C VAL A 83 23.56 -22.34 13.06
N LEU A 84 23.80 -23.41 13.80
CA LEU A 84 24.93 -23.60 14.70
C LEU A 84 25.86 -24.63 14.12
N PHE A 85 27.13 -24.27 13.90
CA PHE A 85 28.13 -25.26 13.48
C PHE A 85 28.61 -26.10 14.61
N ILE A 86 28.82 -27.40 14.36
CA ILE A 86 29.54 -28.32 15.23
C ILE A 86 30.93 -28.54 14.62
N THR A 87 32.00 -28.37 15.38
CA THR A 87 33.38 -28.42 14.84
C THR A 87 34.30 -29.22 15.75
N ALA A 88 35.19 -30.01 15.15
CA ALA A 88 36.12 -30.87 15.88
C ALA A 88 37.28 -30.09 16.56
N TYR A 89 37.53 -28.84 16.21
CA TYR A 89 38.59 -28.01 16.80
C TYR A 89 38.13 -26.57 16.96
N ALA A 90 38.56 -25.94 18.07
CA ALA A 90 38.37 -24.51 18.32
C ALA A 90 39.32 -23.67 17.44
N ASP A 91 39.21 -23.82 16.12
CA ASP A 91 39.93 -22.99 15.14
C ASP A 91 39.19 -21.64 15.05
N THR A 92 39.75 -20.66 15.71
CA THR A 92 39.18 -19.31 15.79
C THR A 92 39.02 -18.66 14.42
N GLU A 93 39.89 -18.98 13.44
CA GLU A 93 39.77 -18.44 12.08
C GLU A 93 38.56 -19.02 11.34
N LYS A 94 38.32 -20.33 11.46
CA LYS A 94 37.15 -20.98 10.88
C LYS A 94 35.84 -20.53 11.54
N ALA A 95 35.85 -20.36 12.86
CA ALA A 95 34.69 -19.82 13.59
C ALA A 95 34.33 -18.40 13.13
N VAL A 96 35.31 -17.50 13.02
CA VAL A 96 35.08 -16.13 12.50
C VAL A 96 34.56 -16.16 11.06
N ARG A 97 35.10 -17.04 10.22
CA ARG A 97 34.66 -17.23 8.84
C ARG A 97 33.23 -17.76 8.77
N ALA A 98 32.84 -18.68 9.67
CA ALA A 98 31.50 -19.22 9.77
C ALA A 98 30.47 -18.12 10.11
N ILE A 99 30.77 -17.28 11.10
CA ILE A 99 29.90 -16.14 11.48
C ILE A 99 29.76 -15.15 10.31
N LYS A 100 30.87 -14.82 9.63
CA LYS A 100 30.84 -13.95 8.44
C LYS A 100 30.00 -14.55 7.28
N ALA A 101 29.97 -15.88 7.16
CA ALA A 101 29.17 -16.58 6.18
C ALA A 101 27.67 -16.69 6.57
N GLY A 102 27.27 -16.22 7.75
CA GLY A 102 25.89 -16.18 8.20
C GLY A 102 25.48 -17.29 9.19
N ALA A 103 26.42 -18.09 9.70
CA ALA A 103 26.14 -18.95 10.85
C ALA A 103 25.87 -18.09 12.09
N THR A 104 25.00 -18.61 12.96
CA THR A 104 24.62 -17.89 14.20
C THR A 104 25.69 -18.05 15.28
N ASP A 105 26.22 -19.26 15.47
CA ASP A 105 27.27 -19.56 16.42
C ASP A 105 27.93 -20.91 16.08
N PHE A 106 28.89 -21.36 16.89
CA PHE A 106 29.55 -22.66 16.76
C PHE A 106 29.71 -23.36 18.10
N ILE A 107 29.79 -24.70 18.06
CA ILE A 107 29.93 -25.59 19.23
C ILE A 107 31.14 -26.50 18.98
N PRO A 108 32.18 -26.45 19.83
CA PRO A 108 33.34 -27.33 19.70
C PRO A 108 33.05 -28.76 20.15
N LYS A 109 33.63 -29.75 19.47
CA LYS A 109 33.71 -31.14 19.90
C LYS A 109 35.02 -31.37 20.66
N PRO A 110 35.05 -31.96 21.85
CA PRO A 110 33.89 -32.37 22.69
C PRO A 110 33.23 -31.16 23.35
N TRP A 111 31.91 -31.20 23.43
CA TRP A 111 31.12 -30.13 24.03
C TRP A 111 30.96 -30.27 25.54
N GLU A 112 30.91 -29.16 26.23
CA GLU A 112 30.45 -29.08 27.61
C GLU A 112 28.92 -28.93 27.62
N LYS A 113 28.24 -29.75 28.44
CA LYS A 113 26.76 -29.80 28.45
C LYS A 113 26.14 -28.44 28.72
N GLU A 114 26.62 -27.72 29.70
CA GLU A 114 26.09 -26.40 30.11
C GLU A 114 26.26 -25.39 29.00
N LYS A 115 27.39 -25.39 28.30
CA LYS A 115 27.69 -24.49 27.21
C LYS A 115 26.85 -24.78 25.97
N LEU A 116 26.69 -26.05 25.61
CA LEU A 116 25.83 -26.49 24.53
C LEU A 116 24.38 -26.04 24.77
N LEU A 117 23.84 -26.27 25.96
CA LEU A 117 22.47 -25.88 26.32
C LEU A 117 22.28 -24.37 26.34
N ALA A 118 23.29 -23.60 26.81
CA ALA A 118 23.24 -22.13 26.80
C ALA A 118 23.20 -21.58 25.37
N THR A 119 24.08 -22.06 24.47
CA THR A 119 24.12 -21.69 23.07
C THR A 119 22.83 -22.05 22.36
N LEU A 120 22.30 -23.26 22.61
CA LEU A 120 21.03 -23.70 22.02
C LEU A 120 19.85 -22.86 22.50
N SER A 121 19.79 -22.54 23.80
CA SER A 121 18.73 -21.68 24.35
C SER A 121 18.78 -20.27 23.74
N ALA A 122 19.95 -19.70 23.52
CA ALA A 122 20.13 -18.41 22.86
C ALA A 122 19.66 -18.48 21.39
N ALA A 123 20.00 -19.56 20.69
CA ALA A 123 19.61 -19.81 19.31
C ALA A 123 18.08 -19.93 19.15
N LEU A 124 17.42 -20.68 20.02
CA LEU A 124 15.96 -20.81 20.03
C LEU A 124 15.25 -19.50 20.30
N LYS A 125 15.71 -18.71 21.28
CA LYS A 125 15.18 -17.36 21.54
C LYS A 125 15.35 -16.42 20.34
N LEU A 126 16.49 -16.50 19.66
CA LEU A 126 16.73 -15.70 18.47
C LEU A 126 15.75 -16.07 17.34
N ARG A 127 15.49 -17.37 17.13
CA ARG A 127 14.50 -17.84 16.15
C ARG A 127 13.08 -17.39 16.50
N GLU A 128 12.69 -17.53 17.74
CA GLU A 128 11.39 -17.07 18.26
C GLU A 128 11.20 -15.56 18.02
N SER A 129 12.19 -14.74 18.37
CA SER A 129 12.17 -13.29 18.11
C SER A 129 12.04 -12.97 16.62
N ARG A 130 12.79 -13.64 15.75
CA ARG A 130 12.70 -13.43 14.28
C ARG A 130 11.32 -13.83 13.75
N THR A 131 10.80 -14.96 14.21
CA THR A 131 9.46 -15.43 13.81
C THR A 131 8.36 -14.49 14.30
N GLU A 132 8.48 -13.97 15.53
CA GLU A 132 7.54 -12.98 16.07
C GLU A 132 7.58 -11.67 15.27
N ILE A 133 8.77 -11.17 14.94
CA ILE A 133 8.94 -9.97 14.10
C ILE A 133 8.31 -10.21 12.72
N ASN A 134 8.54 -11.35 12.08
CA ASN A 134 7.97 -11.67 10.78
C ASN A 134 6.45 -11.83 10.86
N THR A 135 5.94 -12.45 11.92
CA THR A 135 4.49 -12.57 12.15
C THR A 135 3.85 -11.20 12.40
N LEU A 136 4.53 -10.31 13.14
CA LEU A 136 4.08 -8.93 13.35
C LEU A 136 4.12 -8.13 12.04
N LYS A 137 5.17 -8.27 11.23
CA LYS A 137 5.25 -7.67 9.89
C LYS A 137 4.10 -8.14 9.01
N GLN A 138 3.86 -9.46 8.92
CA GLN A 138 2.73 -10.02 8.16
C GLN A 138 1.36 -9.56 8.69
N ARG A 139 1.20 -9.42 10.01
CA ARG A 139 -0.03 -8.86 10.60
C ARG A 139 -0.21 -7.38 10.30
N VAL A 140 0.88 -6.61 10.29
CA VAL A 140 0.88 -5.18 9.89
C VAL A 140 0.57 -5.05 8.40
N GLU A 141 1.13 -5.91 7.57
CA GLU A 141 0.81 -6.03 6.13
C GLU A 141 -0.65 -6.43 5.90
N ALA A 142 -1.17 -7.41 6.66
CA ALA A 142 -2.57 -7.83 6.60
C ALA A 142 -3.56 -6.76 7.12
N LEU A 143 -3.13 -5.88 8.04
CA LEU A 143 -3.90 -4.71 8.47
C LEU A 143 -3.83 -3.57 7.43
N GLY A 144 -2.90 -3.66 6.48
CA GLY A 144 -2.68 -2.70 5.39
C GLY A 144 -3.50 -2.91 4.14
N SER A 145 -4.28 -3.97 4.00
CA SER A 145 -5.35 -4.28 3.03
C SER A 145 -5.35 -5.78 2.63
N PRO A 146 -6.50 -6.43 2.49
CA PRO A 146 -6.61 -7.86 2.23
C PRO A 146 -6.39 -8.31 0.77
N ASP A 147 -5.96 -7.43 -0.13
CA ASP A 147 -5.87 -7.73 -1.56
C ASP A 147 -4.45 -7.55 -2.13
N ASP A 148 -3.50 -8.37 -1.66
CA ASP A 148 -2.13 -8.43 -2.22
C ASP A 148 -2.01 -9.43 -3.40
N THR A 149 -3.11 -9.67 -4.11
CA THR A 149 -3.10 -10.48 -5.32
C THR A 149 -2.89 -9.58 -6.54
N GLY A 150 -1.62 -9.37 -6.93
CA GLY A 150 -1.23 -8.88 -8.26
C GLY A 150 -1.63 -7.43 -8.54
N PHE A 151 -0.85 -6.46 -8.06
CA PHE A 151 -1.00 -5.04 -8.41
C PHE A 151 -0.53 -4.78 -9.85
N GLU A 152 -1.27 -5.25 -10.82
CA GLU A 152 -1.06 -4.85 -12.21
C GLU A 152 -1.92 -3.61 -12.48
N ILE A 153 -1.27 -2.45 -12.58
CA ILE A 153 -1.96 -1.22 -12.99
C ILE A 153 -2.20 -1.34 -14.49
N ILE A 154 -3.47 -1.52 -14.85
CA ILE A 154 -3.89 -1.70 -16.24
C ILE A 154 -4.07 -0.34 -16.90
N GLY A 155 -3.37 -0.11 -18.02
CA GLY A 155 -3.48 1.08 -18.84
C GLY A 155 -2.48 1.05 -20.00
N GLU A 156 -2.99 1.25 -21.20
CA GLU A 156 -2.20 1.29 -22.45
C GLU A 156 -2.27 2.65 -23.14
N SER A 157 -3.13 3.56 -22.67
CA SER A 157 -3.25 4.90 -23.23
C SER A 157 -1.97 5.71 -23.04
N ASP A 158 -1.67 6.61 -23.98
CA ASP A 158 -0.47 7.45 -23.96
C ASP A 158 -0.31 8.19 -22.64
N VAL A 159 -1.39 8.75 -22.09
CA VAL A 159 -1.38 9.46 -20.81
C VAL A 159 -1.01 8.53 -19.61
N MET A 160 -1.41 7.27 -19.65
CA MET A 160 -1.00 6.28 -18.63
C MET A 160 0.43 5.82 -18.83
N GLN A 161 0.90 5.68 -20.06
CA GLN A 161 2.30 5.35 -20.35
C GLN A 161 3.26 6.46 -19.90
N GLU A 162 2.91 7.73 -20.07
CA GLU A 162 3.67 8.86 -19.52
C GLU A 162 3.73 8.83 -17.99
N LEU A 163 2.62 8.49 -17.33
CA LEU A 163 2.58 8.31 -15.88
C LEU A 163 3.49 7.16 -15.43
N PHE A 164 3.44 6.01 -16.11
CA PHE A 164 4.31 4.87 -15.80
C PHE A 164 5.79 5.18 -16.04
N ALA A 165 6.12 5.90 -17.10
CA ALA A 165 7.49 6.35 -17.36
C ALA A 165 7.99 7.28 -16.24
N THR A 166 7.11 8.12 -15.69
CA THR A 166 7.43 8.99 -14.56
C THR A 166 7.64 8.18 -13.28
N ILE A 167 6.76 7.22 -12.98
CA ILE A 167 6.91 6.31 -11.83
C ILE A 167 8.24 5.54 -11.92
N ALA A 168 8.60 5.06 -13.11
CA ALA A 168 9.86 4.34 -13.33
C ALA A 168 11.11 5.21 -13.04
N LYS A 169 11.07 6.52 -13.30
CA LYS A 169 12.15 7.45 -12.95
C LYS A 169 12.29 7.69 -11.44
N LEU A 170 11.23 7.42 -10.67
CA LEU A 170 11.18 7.67 -9.23
C LEU A 170 11.60 6.46 -8.40
N LYS A 171 11.89 5.31 -9.02
CA LYS A 171 12.18 4.05 -8.34
C LYS A 171 13.34 4.13 -7.33
N ASP A 172 14.40 4.91 -7.64
CA ASP A 172 15.61 4.99 -6.82
C ASP A 172 15.62 6.23 -5.90
N THR A 173 14.46 6.87 -5.68
CA THR A 173 14.38 8.10 -4.89
C THR A 173 13.55 7.91 -3.61
N ASP A 174 13.98 8.61 -2.56
CA ASP A 174 13.24 8.74 -1.28
C ASP A 174 12.43 10.06 -1.22
N ALA A 175 12.21 10.71 -2.39
CA ALA A 175 11.47 11.96 -2.45
C ALA A 175 10.02 11.78 -1.99
N ASN A 176 9.48 12.82 -1.36
CA ASN A 176 8.06 12.90 -1.05
C ASN A 176 7.26 13.13 -2.33
N ILE A 177 6.15 12.43 -2.46
CA ILE A 177 5.32 12.44 -3.68
C ILE A 177 3.90 12.85 -3.30
N LEU A 178 3.35 13.80 -4.06
CA LEU A 178 1.94 14.17 -3.99
C LEU A 178 1.20 13.64 -5.21
N ILE A 179 0.18 12.82 -4.99
CA ILE A 179 -0.66 12.23 -6.05
C ILE A 179 -1.98 13.00 -6.10
N LEU A 180 -2.24 13.61 -7.24
CA LEU A 180 -3.49 14.33 -7.52
C LEU A 180 -4.35 13.53 -8.49
N GLY A 181 -5.65 13.50 -8.26
CA GLY A 181 -6.59 12.84 -9.14
C GLY A 181 -7.96 12.67 -8.54
N GLU A 182 -8.96 12.55 -9.38
CA GLU A 182 -10.36 12.38 -8.96
C GLU A 182 -10.56 11.10 -8.11
N ASN A 183 -11.69 11.05 -7.41
CA ASN A 183 -12.06 9.85 -6.65
C ASN A 183 -12.23 8.63 -7.57
N GLY A 184 -11.67 7.49 -7.14
CA GLY A 184 -11.78 6.24 -7.89
C GLY A 184 -10.83 6.09 -9.06
N THR A 185 -9.85 6.98 -9.25
CA THR A 185 -8.82 6.90 -10.31
C THR A 185 -7.72 5.87 -10.05
N GLY A 186 -7.59 5.39 -8.79
CA GLY A 186 -6.58 4.40 -8.37
C GLY A 186 -5.35 5.01 -7.71
N LYS A 187 -5.49 6.11 -6.95
CA LYS A 187 -4.40 6.78 -6.24
C LYS A 187 -3.63 5.84 -5.30
N ASP A 188 -4.32 4.96 -4.59
CA ASP A 188 -3.71 3.97 -3.72
C ASP A 188 -2.89 2.91 -4.48
N LEU A 189 -3.34 2.48 -5.67
CA LEU A 189 -2.58 1.57 -6.53
C LEU A 189 -1.27 2.20 -7.01
N ILE A 190 -1.31 3.48 -7.40
CA ILE A 190 -0.11 4.23 -7.77
C ILE A 190 0.83 4.39 -6.57
N ALA A 191 0.31 4.68 -5.38
CA ALA A 191 1.12 4.78 -4.16
C ALA A 191 1.83 3.45 -3.84
N ARG A 192 1.13 2.31 -3.97
CA ARG A 192 1.71 0.98 -3.82
C ARG A 192 2.76 0.67 -4.90
N ALA A 193 2.50 1.02 -6.16
CA ALA A 193 3.48 0.85 -7.23
C ALA A 193 4.77 1.66 -6.95
N LEU A 194 4.65 2.90 -6.50
CA LEU A 194 5.78 3.74 -6.07
C LEU A 194 6.55 3.13 -4.89
N TYR A 195 5.86 2.49 -3.95
CA TYR A 195 6.49 1.76 -2.85
C TYR A 195 7.21 0.52 -3.34
N HIS A 196 6.57 -0.36 -4.12
CA HIS A 196 7.18 -1.60 -4.63
C HIS A 196 8.40 -1.37 -5.52
N HIS A 197 8.45 -0.24 -6.23
CA HIS A 197 9.60 0.14 -7.06
C HIS A 197 10.63 1.02 -6.32
N SER A 198 10.56 1.14 -5.00
CA SER A 198 11.45 2.00 -4.22
C SER A 198 12.54 1.22 -3.49
N PRO A 199 13.60 1.91 -3.00
CA PRO A 199 14.61 1.29 -2.15
C PRO A 199 14.03 0.73 -0.84
N ARG A 200 12.83 1.18 -0.42
CA ARG A 200 12.13 0.75 0.80
C ARG A 200 11.07 -0.34 0.55
N CYS A 201 11.08 -1.01 -0.60
CA CYS A 201 10.06 -2.03 -0.98
C CYS A 201 9.98 -3.23 -0.02
N ASN A 202 11.05 -3.51 0.73
CA ASN A 202 11.09 -4.56 1.75
C ASN A 202 10.83 -4.05 3.17
N GLN A 203 10.48 -2.77 3.33
CA GLN A 203 10.17 -2.15 4.61
C GLN A 203 8.65 -2.05 4.79
N VAL A 204 8.22 -1.51 5.93
CA VAL A 204 6.80 -1.36 6.24
C VAL A 204 6.15 -0.30 5.32
N PHE A 205 4.97 -0.62 4.77
CA PHE A 205 4.08 0.32 4.09
C PHE A 205 2.83 0.52 4.94
N ILE A 206 2.62 1.75 5.44
CA ILE A 206 1.43 2.10 6.22
C ILE A 206 0.56 3.04 5.41
N SER A 207 -0.67 2.63 5.16
CA SER A 207 -1.70 3.46 4.51
C SER A 207 -2.66 4.04 5.55
N ILE A 208 -2.99 5.31 5.42
CA ILE A 208 -3.93 6.03 6.28
C ILE A 208 -4.86 6.85 5.39
N ASP A 209 -6.14 6.55 5.45
CA ASP A 209 -7.19 7.41 4.91
C ASP A 209 -7.55 8.47 5.97
N LEU A 210 -7.13 9.71 5.73
CA LEU A 210 -7.32 10.84 6.63
C LEU A 210 -8.78 11.32 6.67
N GLY A 211 -9.55 11.05 5.62
CA GLY A 211 -10.97 11.35 5.56
C GLY A 211 -11.83 10.44 6.44
N SER A 212 -11.34 9.23 6.74
CA SER A 212 -12.05 8.25 7.57
C SER A 212 -11.81 8.40 9.07
N ILE A 213 -10.78 9.16 9.48
CA ILE A 213 -10.41 9.32 10.90
C ILE A 213 -11.13 10.53 11.50
N PRO A 214 -11.95 10.34 12.55
CA PRO A 214 -12.50 11.47 13.30
C PRO A 214 -11.39 12.39 13.83
N GLU A 215 -11.59 13.71 13.73
CA GLU A 215 -10.58 14.71 14.10
C GLU A 215 -10.01 14.49 15.51
N GLN A 216 -10.85 14.11 16.45
CA GLN A 216 -10.47 13.83 17.85
C GLN A 216 -9.52 12.64 18.00
N LEU A 217 -9.54 11.68 17.05
CA LEU A 217 -8.71 10.48 17.08
C LEU A 217 -7.47 10.61 16.18
N PHE A 218 -7.39 11.67 15.38
CA PHE A 218 -6.30 11.89 14.44
C PHE A 218 -4.93 11.87 15.15
N GLU A 219 -4.77 12.70 16.19
CA GLU A 219 -3.51 12.82 16.91
C GLU A 219 -3.10 11.50 17.56
N SER A 220 -4.02 10.87 18.28
CA SER A 220 -3.76 9.59 18.94
C SER A 220 -3.46 8.46 17.94
N GLY A 221 -4.10 8.48 16.77
CA GLY A 221 -3.89 7.51 15.70
C GLY A 221 -2.57 7.70 14.96
N LEU A 222 -2.22 8.94 14.63
CA LEU A 222 -1.04 9.26 13.83
C LEU A 222 0.24 9.33 14.67
N PHE A 223 0.20 10.02 15.82
CA PHE A 223 1.37 10.26 16.68
C PHE A 223 1.47 9.31 17.88
N GLY A 224 0.37 8.62 18.24
CA GLY A 224 0.35 7.73 19.39
C GLY A 224 0.10 8.47 20.71
N TYR A 225 0.10 7.71 21.81
CA TYR A 225 -0.13 8.25 23.15
C TYR A 225 0.57 7.43 24.22
N GLU A 226 0.89 8.10 25.34
CA GLU A 226 1.36 7.46 26.57
C GLU A 226 0.20 7.16 27.51
N LYS A 227 0.42 6.20 28.41
CA LYS A 227 -0.53 5.85 29.45
C LYS A 227 -0.91 7.09 30.27
N GLY A 228 -2.22 7.33 30.42
CA GLY A 228 -2.75 8.49 31.15
C GLY A 228 -2.93 9.76 30.31
N ALA A 229 -2.63 9.76 29.03
CA ALA A 229 -2.83 10.91 28.13
C ALA A 229 -4.31 11.34 28.05
N PHE A 230 -5.25 10.43 28.23
CA PHE A 230 -6.70 10.65 28.33
C PHE A 230 -7.35 9.52 29.14
N THR A 231 -8.62 9.65 29.48
CA THR A 231 -9.35 8.78 30.42
C THR A 231 -9.22 7.28 30.13
N ASP A 232 -9.17 6.88 28.86
CA ASP A 232 -9.07 5.46 28.42
C ASP A 232 -7.66 5.03 28.01
N ALA A 233 -6.65 5.87 28.15
CA ALA A 233 -5.27 5.54 27.85
C ALA A 233 -4.64 4.63 28.93
N ARG A 234 -5.01 3.35 28.93
CA ARG A 234 -4.57 2.35 29.91
C ARG A 234 -3.14 1.86 29.71
N ARG A 235 -2.58 2.00 28.49
CA ARG A 235 -1.23 1.57 28.08
C ARG A 235 -0.69 2.54 27.05
N ASP A 236 0.63 2.50 26.86
CA ASP A 236 1.27 3.21 25.75
C ASP A 236 0.86 2.61 24.42
N LYS A 237 0.66 3.45 23.41
CA LYS A 237 0.38 3.02 22.05
C LYS A 237 1.22 3.85 21.07
N PRO A 238 2.10 3.19 20.26
CA PRO A 238 2.82 3.89 19.21
C PRO A 238 1.86 4.41 18.15
N GLY A 239 2.18 5.56 17.56
CA GLY A 239 1.46 6.14 16.45
C GLY A 239 1.84 5.49 15.12
N ARG A 240 1.00 5.70 14.10
CA ARG A 240 1.25 5.12 12.76
C ARG A 240 2.51 5.69 12.10
N MET A 241 2.90 6.95 12.38
CA MET A 241 4.16 7.51 11.90
C MET A 241 5.38 6.82 12.52
N GLU A 242 5.30 6.45 13.80
CA GLU A 242 6.35 5.71 14.48
C GLU A 242 6.47 4.29 13.93
N VAL A 243 5.34 3.61 13.71
CA VAL A 243 5.29 2.26 13.11
C VAL A 243 5.81 2.26 11.67
N ALA A 244 5.58 3.35 10.92
CA ALA A 244 6.07 3.52 9.55
C ALA A 244 7.57 3.88 9.48
N SER A 245 8.24 4.10 10.62
CA SER A 245 9.66 4.51 10.63
C SER A 245 10.56 3.45 9.99
N GLY A 246 11.46 3.88 9.14
CA GLY A 246 12.28 3.03 8.25
C GLY A 246 11.59 2.66 6.93
N GLY A 247 10.27 2.88 6.81
CA GLY A 247 9.45 2.49 5.66
C GLY A 247 8.79 3.66 4.95
N THR A 248 7.58 3.41 4.43
CA THR A 248 6.78 4.38 3.66
C THR A 248 5.42 4.60 4.33
N LEU A 249 5.02 5.86 4.45
CA LEU A 249 3.71 6.27 4.93
C LEU A 249 2.91 6.85 3.77
N PHE A 250 1.76 6.27 3.48
CA PHE A 250 0.80 6.78 2.51
C PHE A 250 -0.34 7.49 3.24
N LEU A 251 -0.52 8.77 2.95
CA LEU A 251 -1.58 9.62 3.48
C LEU A 251 -2.60 9.91 2.38
N ASP A 252 -3.72 9.20 2.39
CA ASP A 252 -4.81 9.45 1.46
C ASP A 252 -5.73 10.56 1.97
N GLU A 253 -6.32 11.31 1.04
CA GLU A 253 -7.24 12.43 1.30
C GLU A 253 -6.64 13.53 2.20
N ILE A 254 -5.37 13.91 1.95
CA ILE A 254 -4.64 14.91 2.77
C ILE A 254 -5.31 16.29 2.78
N GLY A 255 -6.10 16.62 1.74
CA GLY A 255 -6.88 17.85 1.68
C GLY A 255 -7.95 17.97 2.76
N ASN A 256 -8.38 16.85 3.38
CA ASN A 256 -9.39 16.85 4.43
C ASN A 256 -8.87 17.27 5.82
N LEU A 257 -7.54 17.52 5.95
CA LEU A 257 -6.97 17.92 7.24
C LEU A 257 -7.35 19.34 7.63
N SER A 258 -7.76 19.52 8.87
CA SER A 258 -7.95 20.87 9.44
C SER A 258 -6.59 21.59 9.63
N LEU A 259 -6.59 22.91 9.60
CA LEU A 259 -5.36 23.72 9.74
C LEU A 259 -4.52 23.38 10.99
N PRO A 260 -5.11 23.10 12.17
CA PRO A 260 -4.33 22.65 13.33
C PRO A 260 -3.60 21.31 13.08
N MET A 261 -4.26 20.36 12.39
CA MET A 261 -3.66 19.07 12.07
C MET A 261 -2.55 19.18 11.03
N GLN A 262 -2.74 20.05 10.03
CA GLN A 262 -1.70 20.39 9.06
C GLN A 262 -0.45 20.94 9.75
N ALA A 263 -0.57 21.82 10.74
CA ALA A 263 0.56 22.39 11.50
C ALA A 263 1.32 21.29 12.28
N LYS A 264 0.60 20.35 12.89
CA LYS A 264 1.24 19.23 13.62
C LYS A 264 1.95 18.26 12.68
N LEU A 265 1.32 17.94 11.55
CA LEU A 265 1.93 17.10 10.52
C LEU A 265 3.20 17.74 9.95
N LEU A 266 3.16 19.03 9.64
CA LEU A 266 4.33 19.81 9.19
C LEU A 266 5.48 19.69 10.19
N THR A 267 5.19 19.93 11.47
CA THR A 267 6.21 19.86 12.54
C THR A 267 6.86 18.47 12.61
N ALA A 268 6.08 17.41 12.47
CA ALA A 268 6.58 16.04 12.49
C ALA A 268 7.50 15.73 11.28
N ILE A 269 7.09 16.19 10.08
CA ILE A 269 7.87 15.97 8.85
C ILE A 269 9.16 16.81 8.83
N GLU A 270 9.12 18.06 9.27
CA GLU A 270 10.28 18.95 9.28
C GLU A 270 11.34 18.50 10.28
N LYS A 271 10.90 18.23 11.52
CA LYS A 271 11.81 17.86 12.61
C LYS A 271 12.23 16.38 12.54
N ARG A 272 11.60 15.58 11.70
CA ARG A 272 11.72 14.12 11.67
C ARG A 272 11.56 13.49 13.06
N GLN A 273 10.63 14.02 13.82
CA GLN A 273 10.34 13.59 15.19
C GLN A 273 8.85 13.76 15.46
N ILE A 274 8.31 12.86 16.26
CA ILE A 274 6.93 12.95 16.76
C ILE A 274 6.95 13.10 18.27
N LEU A 275 5.90 13.71 18.80
CA LEU A 275 5.59 13.76 20.22
C LEU A 275 4.29 13.00 20.44
N ARG A 276 4.33 11.91 21.22
CA ARG A 276 3.09 11.19 21.59
C ARG A 276 2.24 12.06 22.50
N LEU A 277 0.92 11.88 22.45
CA LEU A 277 0.02 12.57 23.37
C LEU A 277 0.38 12.21 24.81
N GLY A 278 0.51 13.22 25.65
CA GLY A 278 0.91 13.06 27.07
C GLY A 278 2.42 12.86 27.28
N ALA A 279 3.22 12.71 26.23
CA ALA A 279 4.65 12.54 26.33
C ALA A 279 5.41 13.88 26.43
N THR A 280 6.56 13.86 27.10
CA THR A 280 7.51 14.97 27.16
C THR A 280 8.74 14.76 26.26
N ARG A 281 8.94 13.53 25.79
CA ARG A 281 10.07 13.15 24.94
C ARG A 281 9.63 12.95 23.51
N SER A 282 10.35 13.52 22.56
CA SER A 282 10.16 13.27 21.14
C SER A 282 10.79 11.93 20.72
N VAL A 283 10.15 11.26 19.77
CA VAL A 283 10.62 10.01 19.16
C VAL A 283 11.09 10.34 17.73
N PRO A 284 12.35 10.04 17.36
CA PRO A 284 12.82 10.25 16.00
C PRO A 284 12.12 9.30 15.02
N ILE A 285 11.82 9.77 13.81
CA ILE A 285 11.21 9.00 12.74
C ILE A 285 11.97 9.23 11.43
N ASP A 286 12.06 8.19 10.61
CA ASP A 286 12.57 8.26 9.24
C ASP A 286 11.54 7.64 8.30
N VAL A 287 10.70 8.45 7.68
CA VAL A 287 9.56 7.99 6.88
C VAL A 287 9.62 8.63 5.51
N ARG A 288 9.52 7.80 4.44
CA ARG A 288 9.20 8.28 3.10
C ARG A 288 7.72 8.57 3.03
N LEU A 289 7.34 9.77 2.58
CA LEU A 289 5.96 10.19 2.52
C LEU A 289 5.42 10.15 1.08
N ILE A 290 4.26 9.49 0.91
CA ILE A 290 3.42 9.59 -0.27
C ILE A 290 2.08 10.14 0.18
N SER A 291 1.61 11.22 -0.43
CA SER A 291 0.33 11.86 -0.08
C SER A 291 -0.59 11.85 -1.29
N ALA A 292 -1.90 11.74 -1.08
CA ALA A 292 -2.88 11.81 -2.16
C ALA A 292 -4.08 12.68 -1.78
N THR A 293 -4.68 13.32 -2.79
CA THR A 293 -5.95 14.05 -2.63
C THR A 293 -6.71 14.13 -3.96
N ASN A 294 -8.02 14.26 -3.86
CA ASN A 294 -8.91 14.58 -4.99
C ASN A 294 -9.24 16.08 -5.07
N MET A 295 -8.83 16.86 -4.07
CA MET A 295 -9.10 18.29 -3.99
C MET A 295 -8.06 19.09 -4.78
N ASP A 296 -8.45 20.25 -5.26
CA ASP A 296 -7.51 21.23 -5.81
C ASP A 296 -6.73 21.89 -4.67
N ILE A 297 -5.59 21.27 -4.31
CA ILE A 297 -4.76 21.71 -3.18
C ILE A 297 -4.18 23.10 -3.41
N HIS A 298 -3.95 23.49 -4.68
CA HIS A 298 -3.42 24.81 -5.03
C HIS A 298 -4.48 25.90 -4.81
N ALA A 299 -5.73 25.66 -5.21
CA ALA A 299 -6.85 26.54 -4.88
C ALA A 299 -7.05 26.67 -3.37
N MET A 300 -6.98 25.54 -2.62
CA MET A 300 -7.08 25.54 -1.16
C MET A 300 -5.99 26.40 -0.48
N VAL A 301 -4.79 26.42 -1.02
CA VAL A 301 -3.72 27.31 -0.51
C VAL A 301 -4.07 28.77 -0.75
N GLN A 302 -4.61 29.11 -1.91
CA GLN A 302 -5.06 30.49 -2.21
C GLN A 302 -6.22 30.94 -1.31
N GLU A 303 -7.12 30.04 -0.99
CA GLU A 303 -8.25 30.27 -0.07
C GLU A 303 -7.83 30.25 1.40
N GLY A 304 -6.60 29.88 1.74
CA GLY A 304 -6.09 29.79 3.11
C GLY A 304 -6.62 28.59 3.89
N THR A 305 -7.23 27.58 3.24
CA THR A 305 -7.73 26.35 3.85
C THR A 305 -6.67 25.26 3.91
N PHE A 306 -5.59 25.38 3.13
CA PHE A 306 -4.42 24.54 3.20
C PHE A 306 -3.13 25.38 3.34
N ARG A 307 -2.20 24.93 4.19
CA ARG A 307 -0.96 25.66 4.46
C ARG A 307 0.05 25.46 3.33
N GLN A 308 0.58 26.56 2.83
CA GLN A 308 1.59 26.57 1.78
C GLN A 308 2.89 25.89 2.20
N ASP A 309 3.31 26.07 3.45
CA ASP A 309 4.54 25.46 4.00
C ASP A 309 4.44 23.92 4.04
N LEU A 310 3.28 23.39 4.42
CA LEU A 310 3.03 21.95 4.36
C LEU A 310 3.05 21.44 2.92
N LEU A 311 2.42 22.15 1.98
CA LEU A 311 2.40 21.76 0.57
C LEU A 311 3.84 21.63 0.05
N TYR A 312 4.72 22.61 0.26
CA TYR A 312 6.12 22.52 -0.17
C TYR A 312 6.88 21.34 0.46
N ARG A 313 6.48 20.89 1.63
CA ARG A 313 7.17 19.79 2.31
C ARG A 313 6.72 18.42 1.82
N ILE A 314 5.45 18.26 1.43
CA ILE A 314 4.89 16.99 0.93
C ILE A 314 4.98 16.85 -0.59
N ASN A 315 5.11 17.96 -1.31
CA ASN A 315 5.10 18.04 -2.77
C ASN A 315 6.51 18.30 -3.32
N THR A 316 7.43 17.32 -3.17
CA THR A 316 8.70 17.35 -3.90
C THR A 316 8.49 16.99 -5.36
N ILE A 317 7.60 16.04 -5.62
CA ILE A 317 7.21 15.59 -6.95
C ILE A 317 5.69 15.43 -6.97
N GLU A 318 5.06 16.00 -8.00
CA GLU A 318 3.63 15.95 -8.21
C GLU A 318 3.29 14.98 -9.34
N LEU A 319 2.36 14.05 -9.09
CA LEU A 319 1.85 13.10 -10.06
C LEU A 319 0.35 13.32 -10.25
N HIS A 320 -0.06 13.57 -11.48
CA HIS A 320 -1.46 13.68 -11.85
C HIS A 320 -1.95 12.37 -12.45
N ILE A 321 -3.00 11.80 -11.86
CA ILE A 321 -3.65 10.63 -12.42
C ILE A 321 -4.82 11.11 -13.28
N PRO A 322 -4.80 10.83 -14.59
CA PRO A 322 -5.87 11.25 -15.48
C PRO A 322 -7.18 10.56 -15.10
N PRO A 323 -8.33 11.23 -15.19
CA PRO A 323 -9.63 10.60 -15.00
C PRO A 323 -9.91 9.58 -16.12
N LEU A 324 -10.76 8.60 -15.85
CA LEU A 324 -11.01 7.47 -16.77
C LEU A 324 -11.47 7.92 -18.16
N ARG A 325 -12.27 8.99 -18.25
CA ARG A 325 -12.74 9.59 -19.52
C ARG A 325 -11.61 10.09 -20.43
N GLU A 326 -10.42 10.35 -19.89
CA GLU A 326 -9.25 10.81 -20.64
C GLU A 326 -8.29 9.66 -21.01
N ARG A 327 -8.58 8.43 -20.58
CA ARG A 327 -7.76 7.24 -20.84
C ARG A 327 -8.18 6.45 -22.08
N GLY A 328 -9.06 7.01 -22.91
CA GLY A 328 -9.44 6.41 -24.19
C GLY A 328 -9.88 4.94 -24.11
N ASN A 329 -9.11 4.06 -24.74
CA ASN A 329 -9.43 2.62 -24.80
C ASN A 329 -9.20 1.86 -23.50
N ASP A 330 -8.53 2.43 -22.50
CA ASP A 330 -8.34 1.76 -21.21
C ASP A 330 -9.68 1.44 -20.53
N ILE A 331 -10.74 2.18 -20.84
CA ILE A 331 -12.10 1.87 -20.37
C ILE A 331 -12.50 0.44 -20.73
N LEU A 332 -12.27 0.04 -21.98
CA LEU A 332 -12.62 -1.31 -22.43
C LEU A 332 -11.69 -2.37 -21.88
N LEU A 333 -10.42 -2.06 -21.77
CA LEU A 333 -9.39 -2.94 -21.21
C LEU A 333 -9.69 -3.27 -19.74
N LEU A 334 -10.02 -2.26 -18.96
CA LEU A 334 -10.46 -2.40 -17.58
C LEU A 334 -11.79 -3.12 -17.47
N ALA A 335 -12.74 -2.86 -18.38
CA ALA A 335 -14.04 -3.52 -18.40
C ALA A 335 -13.91 -5.02 -18.67
N ASP A 336 -13.10 -5.42 -19.66
CA ASP A 336 -12.84 -6.83 -19.98
C ASP A 336 -12.08 -7.51 -18.81
N TYR A 337 -11.10 -6.86 -18.18
CA TYR A 337 -10.43 -7.37 -16.98
C TYR A 337 -11.38 -7.62 -15.80
N PHE A 338 -12.21 -6.63 -15.44
CA PHE A 338 -13.18 -6.79 -14.35
C PHE A 338 -14.23 -7.84 -14.67
N LEU A 339 -14.66 -7.94 -15.94
CA LEU A 339 -15.56 -8.98 -16.38
C LEU A 339 -15.00 -10.38 -16.11
N ASP A 340 -13.74 -10.62 -16.49
CA ASP A 340 -13.06 -11.89 -16.26
C ASP A 340 -12.91 -12.20 -14.77
N CYS A 341 -12.57 -11.21 -13.97
CA CYS A 341 -12.46 -11.36 -12.52
C CYS A 341 -13.81 -11.74 -11.89
N TYR A 342 -14.87 -11.01 -12.22
CA TYR A 342 -16.18 -11.24 -11.62
C TYR A 342 -16.89 -12.47 -12.19
N ALA A 343 -16.72 -12.79 -13.48
CA ALA A 343 -17.24 -14.03 -14.06
C ALA A 343 -16.67 -15.26 -13.33
N ARG A 344 -15.36 -15.25 -13.03
CA ARG A 344 -14.70 -16.28 -12.22
C ARG A 344 -15.21 -16.31 -10.77
N LYS A 345 -15.28 -15.14 -10.12
CA LYS A 345 -15.74 -15.00 -8.72
C LYS A 345 -17.15 -15.54 -8.53
N TYR A 346 -18.07 -15.20 -9.43
CA TYR A 346 -19.49 -15.60 -9.37
C TYR A 346 -19.82 -16.87 -10.16
N LYS A 347 -18.80 -17.53 -10.74
CA LYS A 347 -18.95 -18.76 -11.54
C LYS A 347 -19.98 -18.62 -12.68
N LYS A 348 -20.04 -17.43 -13.29
CA LYS A 348 -20.90 -17.12 -14.43
C LYS A 348 -20.16 -17.40 -15.74
N LYS A 349 -20.86 -17.97 -16.73
CA LYS A 349 -20.32 -18.22 -18.08
C LYS A 349 -20.64 -17.03 -18.99
N ILE A 350 -19.93 -15.92 -18.80
CA ILE A 350 -20.11 -14.71 -19.62
C ILE A 350 -18.84 -14.57 -20.48
N GLY A 351 -19.00 -14.59 -21.81
CA GLY A 351 -17.89 -14.60 -22.76
C GLY A 351 -17.41 -13.21 -23.22
N GLY A 352 -18.05 -12.12 -22.78
CA GLY A 352 -17.62 -10.77 -23.16
C GLY A 352 -18.73 -9.73 -23.17
N LEU A 353 -18.39 -8.56 -23.72
CA LEU A 353 -19.28 -7.42 -23.93
C LEU A 353 -19.74 -7.37 -25.39
N THR A 354 -21.04 -7.08 -25.64
CA THR A 354 -21.52 -6.80 -27.00
C THR A 354 -20.93 -5.47 -27.51
N ARG A 355 -20.93 -5.28 -28.84
CA ARG A 355 -20.42 -4.04 -29.46
C ARG A 355 -21.14 -2.80 -28.94
N ASP A 356 -22.44 -2.87 -28.79
CA ASP A 356 -23.27 -1.76 -28.30
C ASP A 356 -23.00 -1.47 -26.82
N ALA A 357 -22.72 -2.51 -26.02
CA ALA A 357 -22.29 -2.34 -24.63
C ALA A 357 -20.94 -1.62 -24.55
N LYS A 358 -19.96 -2.01 -25.39
CA LYS A 358 -18.64 -1.33 -25.47
C LYS A 358 -18.80 0.15 -25.84
N THR A 359 -19.63 0.47 -26.83
CA THR A 359 -19.92 1.85 -27.23
C THR A 359 -20.56 2.65 -26.08
N LYS A 360 -21.49 2.04 -25.35
CA LYS A 360 -22.13 2.68 -24.19
C LYS A 360 -21.12 2.99 -23.09
N LEU A 361 -20.23 2.04 -22.77
CA LEU A 361 -19.21 2.23 -21.76
C LEU A 361 -18.20 3.33 -22.14
N GLN A 362 -17.80 3.40 -23.42
CA GLN A 362 -16.89 4.44 -23.92
C GLN A 362 -17.51 5.84 -23.96
N SER A 363 -18.83 5.94 -24.18
CA SER A 363 -19.51 7.23 -24.26
C SER A 363 -19.87 7.82 -22.90
N TYR A 364 -19.77 7.05 -21.82
CA TYR A 364 -20.11 7.50 -20.47
C TYR A 364 -18.93 8.23 -19.81
N ALA A 365 -19.20 9.28 -19.06
CA ALA A 365 -18.19 10.18 -18.50
C ALA A 365 -17.46 9.62 -17.25
N TRP A 366 -17.96 8.57 -16.63
CA TRP A 366 -17.38 7.90 -15.47
C TRP A 366 -17.01 8.85 -14.32
N PRO A 367 -17.95 9.57 -13.70
CA PRO A 367 -17.66 10.51 -12.61
C PRO A 367 -17.03 9.83 -11.39
N GLY A 368 -17.29 8.54 -11.15
CA GLY A 368 -16.65 7.72 -10.13
C GLY A 368 -15.45 6.91 -10.65
N ASN A 369 -14.98 7.22 -11.86
CA ASN A 369 -13.78 6.65 -12.50
C ASN A 369 -13.75 5.10 -12.49
N VAL A 370 -12.59 4.51 -12.21
CA VAL A 370 -12.38 3.05 -12.23
C VAL A 370 -13.25 2.35 -11.17
N ARG A 371 -13.46 2.97 -10.01
CA ARG A 371 -14.32 2.39 -8.96
C ARG A 371 -15.77 2.27 -9.41
N GLU A 372 -16.29 3.24 -10.12
CA GLU A 372 -17.64 3.18 -10.69
C GLU A 372 -17.75 2.13 -11.81
N LEU A 373 -16.75 2.09 -12.72
CA LEU A 373 -16.68 1.07 -13.77
C LEU A 373 -16.65 -0.33 -13.17
N GLN A 374 -15.82 -0.57 -12.17
CA GLN A 374 -15.71 -1.83 -11.45
C GLN A 374 -17.06 -2.28 -10.89
N HIS A 375 -17.76 -1.40 -10.16
CA HIS A 375 -19.08 -1.69 -9.60
C HIS A 375 -20.15 -1.90 -10.69
N ALA A 376 -20.07 -1.16 -11.80
CA ALA A 376 -21.00 -1.32 -12.92
C ALA A 376 -20.85 -2.70 -13.59
N ILE A 377 -19.61 -3.14 -13.83
CA ILE A 377 -19.32 -4.48 -14.36
C ILE A 377 -19.73 -5.57 -13.36
N GLU A 378 -19.37 -5.45 -12.09
CA GLU A 378 -19.75 -6.44 -11.05
C GLU A 378 -21.27 -6.62 -11.00
N ARG A 379 -22.01 -5.53 -10.95
CA ARG A 379 -23.50 -5.55 -10.98
C ARG A 379 -24.03 -6.19 -12.24
N ALA A 380 -23.47 -5.84 -13.42
CA ALA A 380 -23.88 -6.40 -14.68
C ALA A 380 -23.65 -7.92 -14.74
N VAL A 381 -22.53 -8.42 -14.22
CA VAL A 381 -22.22 -9.85 -14.11
C VAL A 381 -23.20 -10.55 -13.18
N ILE A 382 -23.50 -9.99 -12.00
CA ILE A 382 -24.43 -10.60 -11.04
C ILE A 382 -25.83 -10.73 -11.64
N LEU A 383 -26.32 -9.68 -12.29
CA LEU A 383 -27.71 -9.60 -12.80
C LEU A 383 -27.88 -10.20 -14.20
N SER A 384 -26.80 -10.56 -14.90
CA SER A 384 -26.93 -11.16 -16.25
C SER A 384 -27.16 -12.65 -16.19
N ASP A 385 -28.10 -13.12 -17.03
CA ASP A 385 -28.37 -14.53 -17.28
C ASP A 385 -27.90 -15.00 -18.67
N GLY A 386 -27.36 -14.07 -19.47
CA GLY A 386 -26.91 -14.35 -20.84
C GLY A 386 -25.41 -14.59 -20.96
N PRO A 387 -24.97 -15.15 -22.12
CA PRO A 387 -23.54 -15.40 -22.37
C PRO A 387 -22.72 -14.14 -22.70
N MET A 388 -23.37 -12.99 -22.92
CA MET A 388 -22.76 -11.71 -23.25
C MET A 388 -23.44 -10.58 -22.50
N LEU A 389 -22.69 -9.61 -22.00
CA LEU A 389 -23.24 -8.39 -21.39
C LEU A 389 -23.73 -7.43 -22.49
N ARG A 390 -24.96 -6.97 -22.35
CA ARG A 390 -25.65 -6.03 -23.26
C ARG A 390 -25.78 -4.65 -22.63
N PRO A 391 -26.09 -3.58 -23.40
CA PRO A 391 -26.28 -2.23 -22.86
C PRO A 391 -27.29 -2.14 -21.71
N GLU A 392 -28.31 -2.99 -21.72
CA GLU A 392 -29.39 -3.01 -20.71
C GLU A 392 -28.87 -3.50 -19.33
N ASN A 393 -27.80 -4.27 -19.31
CA ASN A 393 -27.18 -4.75 -18.06
C ASN A 393 -26.47 -3.62 -17.27
N PHE A 394 -26.19 -2.49 -17.95
CA PHE A 394 -25.50 -1.35 -17.34
C PHE A 394 -26.49 -0.25 -16.98
N MET A 395 -26.83 -0.14 -15.69
CA MET A 395 -27.62 0.96 -15.14
C MET A 395 -26.68 2.16 -14.87
N LEU A 396 -26.32 2.89 -15.93
CA LEU A 396 -25.53 4.11 -15.84
C LEU A 396 -26.50 5.28 -15.65
N HIS A 397 -26.35 6.03 -14.56
CA HIS A 397 -27.11 7.25 -14.35
C HIS A 397 -26.44 8.37 -15.14
N PRO A 398 -27.18 9.19 -15.92
CA PRO A 398 -26.58 10.36 -16.54
C PRO A 398 -25.94 11.20 -15.44
N ALA A 399 -24.65 11.50 -15.60
CA ALA A 399 -23.98 12.43 -14.71
C ALA A 399 -24.83 13.71 -14.62
N PRO A 400 -25.04 14.27 -13.43
CA PRO A 400 -25.64 15.61 -13.35
C PRO A 400 -24.80 16.47 -14.26
N ALA A 401 -25.44 17.05 -15.27
CA ALA A 401 -24.76 17.90 -16.24
C ALA A 401 -23.91 18.91 -15.43
N GLN A 402 -22.61 18.73 -15.42
CA GLN A 402 -21.72 19.78 -14.97
C GLN A 402 -22.13 20.97 -15.82
N LYS A 403 -22.73 21.96 -15.20
CA LYS A 403 -22.82 23.28 -15.81
C LYS A 403 -21.38 23.60 -16.17
N LYS A 404 -20.99 23.39 -17.44
CA LYS A 404 -19.81 24.06 -17.97
C LYS A 404 -19.99 25.48 -17.50
N GLY A 405 -19.09 25.95 -16.65
CA GLY A 405 -19.05 27.34 -16.30
C GLY A 405 -19.00 28.07 -17.62
N GLU A 406 -20.14 28.62 -18.05
CA GLU A 406 -20.13 29.63 -19.11
C GLU A 406 -19.10 30.63 -18.61
N PRO A 407 -18.13 31.03 -19.44
CA PRO A 407 -17.22 32.08 -19.03
C PRO A 407 -18.09 33.19 -18.46
N GLU A 408 -17.80 33.60 -17.21
CA GLU A 408 -18.50 34.73 -16.60
C GLU A 408 -18.24 35.95 -17.46
N GLU A 409 -19.10 36.16 -18.46
CA GLU A 409 -19.10 37.36 -19.26
C GLU A 409 -19.66 38.44 -18.36
N LEU A 410 -18.76 39.17 -17.70
CA LEU A 410 -19.08 40.28 -16.80
C LEU A 410 -19.61 41.51 -17.52
N ASN A 411 -19.75 41.46 -18.86
CA ASN A 411 -20.35 42.52 -19.63
C ASN A 411 -21.87 42.53 -19.44
N LEU A 412 -22.34 43.47 -18.65
CA LEU A 412 -23.78 43.66 -18.36
C LEU A 412 -24.66 43.74 -19.60
N GLY A 413 -24.16 44.28 -20.70
CA GLY A 413 -24.94 44.38 -21.96
C GLY A 413 -25.16 43.00 -22.60
N VAL A 414 -24.17 42.12 -22.56
CA VAL A 414 -24.28 40.74 -23.09
C VAL A 414 -25.19 39.92 -22.20
N LEU A 415 -25.03 39.99 -20.89
CA LEU A 415 -25.88 39.30 -19.92
C LEU A 415 -27.35 39.77 -20.01
N GLU A 416 -27.57 41.04 -20.22
CA GLU A 416 -28.89 41.61 -20.42
C GLU A 416 -29.55 41.08 -21.69
N LYS A 417 -28.81 41.03 -22.81
CA LYS A 417 -29.28 40.49 -24.07
C LYS A 417 -29.68 39.02 -23.97
N GLU A 418 -28.81 38.22 -23.39
CA GLU A 418 -29.11 36.78 -23.18
C GLU A 418 -30.32 36.57 -22.27
N ALA A 419 -30.44 37.33 -21.17
CA ALA A 419 -31.58 37.22 -20.27
C ALA A 419 -32.89 37.55 -21.00
N ILE A 420 -32.91 38.60 -21.85
CA ILE A 420 -34.07 38.96 -22.63
C ILE A 420 -34.41 37.87 -23.66
N GLU A 421 -33.43 37.35 -24.41
CA GLU A 421 -33.67 36.27 -25.37
C GLU A 421 -34.21 34.99 -24.70
N ARG A 422 -33.67 34.62 -23.54
CA ARG A 422 -34.15 33.46 -22.77
C ARG A 422 -35.59 33.64 -22.28
N ALA A 423 -35.94 34.85 -21.83
CA ALA A 423 -37.28 35.18 -21.40
C ALA A 423 -38.29 35.17 -22.56
N LEU A 424 -37.92 35.69 -23.72
CA LEU A 424 -38.76 35.67 -24.93
C LEU A 424 -39.01 34.22 -25.42
N ARG A 425 -37.97 33.39 -25.44
CA ARG A 425 -38.13 31.96 -25.80
C ARG A 425 -39.07 31.22 -24.81
N ARG A 426 -38.95 31.45 -23.50
CA ARG A 426 -39.84 30.81 -22.49
C ARG A 426 -41.26 31.33 -22.52
N ALA A 427 -41.44 32.52 -23.01
CA ALA A 427 -42.74 33.15 -23.13
C ALA A 427 -43.37 32.96 -24.53
N ASP A 428 -42.80 32.10 -25.42
CA ASP A 428 -43.23 31.87 -26.79
C ASP A 428 -43.47 33.19 -27.57
N GLY A 429 -42.60 34.19 -27.39
CA GLY A 429 -42.69 35.51 -28.02
C GLY A 429 -43.65 36.47 -27.34
N ASN A 430 -44.35 36.09 -26.29
CA ASN A 430 -45.28 36.97 -25.59
C ASN A 430 -44.52 37.98 -24.68
N ILE A 431 -44.48 39.22 -25.14
CA ILE A 431 -43.70 40.31 -24.51
C ILE A 431 -44.20 40.64 -23.08
N THR A 432 -45.51 40.53 -22.83
CA THR A 432 -46.04 40.78 -21.50
C THR A 432 -45.57 39.73 -20.49
N ARG A 433 -45.63 38.47 -20.87
CA ARG A 433 -45.15 37.37 -20.04
C ARG A 433 -43.60 37.33 -19.92
N ALA A 434 -42.90 37.71 -20.97
CA ALA A 434 -41.42 37.87 -20.90
C ALA A 434 -41.01 39.02 -19.94
N ALA A 435 -41.72 40.13 -19.93
CA ALA A 435 -41.48 41.23 -19.00
C ALA A 435 -41.74 40.83 -17.54
N GLU A 436 -42.78 40.05 -17.29
CA GLU A 436 -43.06 39.48 -15.96
C GLU A 436 -41.95 38.52 -15.49
N LEU A 437 -41.44 37.65 -16.41
CA LEU A 437 -40.32 36.73 -16.09
C LEU A 437 -39.03 37.48 -15.77
N LEU A 438 -38.82 38.65 -16.36
CA LEU A 438 -37.64 39.52 -16.17
C LEU A 438 -37.82 40.48 -14.97
N GLY A 439 -39.00 40.55 -14.36
CA GLY A 439 -39.27 41.48 -13.27
C GLY A 439 -39.28 42.96 -13.68
N ILE A 440 -39.53 43.25 -14.98
CA ILE A 440 -39.55 44.61 -15.54
C ILE A 440 -40.90 44.93 -16.14
N THR A 441 -41.18 46.22 -16.33
CA THR A 441 -42.41 46.67 -17.02
C THR A 441 -42.31 46.36 -18.55
N ARG A 442 -43.47 46.12 -19.16
CA ARG A 442 -43.57 45.90 -20.60
C ARG A 442 -42.92 47.01 -21.42
N PHE A 443 -43.07 48.28 -21.00
CA PHE A 443 -42.45 49.41 -21.64
C PHE A 443 -40.90 49.44 -21.49
N ALA A 444 -40.38 48.98 -20.34
CA ALA A 444 -38.95 48.84 -20.14
C ALA A 444 -38.37 47.76 -21.04
N LEU A 445 -39.08 46.63 -21.27
CA LEU A 445 -38.67 45.58 -22.16
C LEU A 445 -38.63 46.07 -23.61
N TYR A 446 -39.60 46.80 -24.10
CA TYR A 446 -39.61 47.39 -25.43
C TYR A 446 -38.38 48.28 -25.69
N ARG A 447 -38.06 49.17 -24.75
CA ARG A 447 -36.88 50.07 -24.85
C ARG A 447 -35.58 49.27 -24.91
N LYS A 448 -35.49 48.15 -24.19
CA LYS A 448 -34.32 47.27 -24.18
C LYS A 448 -34.19 46.46 -25.47
N LEU A 449 -35.29 45.96 -26.02
CA LEU A 449 -35.34 45.32 -27.32
C LEU A 449 -34.88 46.26 -28.45
N ASP A 450 -35.38 47.47 -28.46
CA ASP A 450 -35.03 48.50 -29.45
C ASP A 450 -33.54 48.87 -29.33
N LYS A 451 -33.00 49.02 -28.12
CA LYS A 451 -31.60 49.35 -27.87
C LYS A 451 -30.64 48.19 -28.24
N LEU A 452 -31.07 46.92 -28.13
CA LEU A 452 -30.25 45.74 -28.42
C LEU A 452 -30.43 45.18 -29.82
N GLY A 453 -31.34 45.77 -30.61
CA GLY A 453 -31.62 45.36 -31.99
C GLY A 453 -32.30 44.01 -32.10
N LEU A 454 -33.12 43.65 -31.14
CA LEU A 454 -33.88 42.39 -31.04
C LEU A 454 -35.35 42.55 -31.45
#